data_08087c1078c04561834ff9d872b86cdd
#
_entry.id   08087c1078c04561834ff9d872b86cdd
#
_cell.length_a   1.000
_cell.length_b   1.000
_cell.length_c   1.000
_cell.angle_alpha   90.00
_cell.angle_beta   90.00
_cell.angle_gamma   90.00
#
_symmetry.space_group_name_H-M   'P 1'
#
loop_
_entity.id
_entity.type
_entity.pdbx_description
1 polymer ?
#
loop_
_entity_poly.entity_id
_entity_poly.type
_entity_poly.pdbx_seq_one_letter_code
_entity_poly.pdbx_strand_id
1 'polypeptide(L)'
;MIAERPDLRHPLADLADWDERVRLMVRPRRYDHVLRVADLACRIARAAGIDEARAYAAGLLHDIARDLPDTELLRLAPPECAIDLAHPLALHGRAARTLLERWGYADPVVLEAVEDHTTGPRGGNPVSACVYVADVSEPGRGVNEDIRELALCDLEAALSRAIVSKVTYLQGRGIRVHPRTLRSYHALPCVGQDGSVPDAPRLPQPDRHPAP
;
A
#
# COMPACT_ATOMS: atom_id res chain seq x y z
N MET A 1 11.16 -11.27 42.61
CA MET A 1 10.41 -11.81 41.44
C MET A 1 10.72 -10.89 40.29
N ILE A 2 11.60 -11.33 39.39
CA ILE A 2 11.95 -10.61 38.17
C ILE A 2 10.86 -10.97 37.14
N ALA A 3 10.08 -10.00 36.72
CA ALA A 3 9.08 -10.19 35.66
C ALA A 3 9.84 -10.59 34.38
N GLU A 4 9.57 -11.79 33.89
CA GLU A 4 10.04 -12.24 32.58
C GLU A 4 9.53 -11.24 31.51
N ARG A 5 10.48 -10.63 30.79
CA ARG A 5 10.15 -9.86 29.59
C ARG A 5 9.54 -10.83 28.59
N PRO A 6 8.44 -10.46 27.92
CA PRO A 6 7.94 -11.28 26.83
C PRO A 6 9.04 -11.42 25.79
N ASP A 7 9.32 -12.65 25.44
CA ASP A 7 10.24 -13.06 24.38
C ASP A 7 9.78 -12.35 23.07
N LEU A 8 10.54 -11.36 22.63
CA LEU A 8 10.33 -10.70 21.32
C LEU A 8 10.78 -11.71 20.25
N ARG A 9 9.95 -12.72 20.03
CA ARG A 9 10.13 -13.64 18.91
C ARG A 9 10.21 -12.81 17.64
N HIS A 10 11.26 -13.11 16.89
CA HIS A 10 11.54 -12.44 15.62
C HIS A 10 10.25 -12.44 14.75
N PRO A 11 9.79 -11.31 14.20
CA PRO A 11 8.52 -11.23 13.44
C PRO A 11 8.41 -12.21 12.27
N LEU A 12 9.51 -12.86 11.88
CA LEU A 12 9.57 -13.87 10.83
C LEU A 12 9.18 -15.29 11.30
N ALA A 13 9.19 -15.59 12.61
CA ALA A 13 8.88 -16.94 13.10
C ALA A 13 7.42 -17.34 12.87
N ASP A 14 6.52 -16.35 12.82
CA ASP A 14 5.07 -16.55 12.63
C ASP A 14 4.60 -16.21 11.20
N LEU A 15 5.53 -15.90 10.27
CA LEU A 15 5.15 -15.40 8.93
C LEU A 15 4.40 -16.45 8.09
N ALA A 16 4.69 -17.74 8.30
CA ALA A 16 3.99 -18.83 7.63
C ALA A 16 2.51 -18.90 8.03
N ASP A 17 2.19 -18.66 9.31
CA ASP A 17 0.80 -18.62 9.78
C ASP A 17 0.06 -17.40 9.21
N TRP A 18 0.76 -16.27 9.07
CA TRP A 18 0.19 -15.07 8.46
C TRP A 18 -0.03 -15.23 6.96
N ASP A 19 0.89 -15.88 6.26
CA ASP A 19 0.75 -16.22 4.83
C ASP A 19 -0.48 -17.07 4.58
N GLU A 20 -0.69 -18.12 5.37
CA GLU A 20 -1.89 -18.97 5.27
C GLU A 20 -3.18 -18.18 5.56
N ARG A 21 -3.17 -17.28 6.56
CA ARG A 21 -4.32 -16.41 6.84
C ARG A 21 -4.63 -15.49 5.66
N VAL A 22 -3.62 -14.86 5.06
CA VAL A 22 -3.81 -14.03 3.87
C VAL A 22 -4.40 -14.86 2.73
N ARG A 23 -3.86 -16.05 2.47
CA ARG A 23 -4.33 -16.96 1.43
C ARG A 23 -5.80 -17.34 1.58
N LEU A 24 -6.28 -17.48 2.83
CA LEU A 24 -7.68 -17.79 3.14
C LEU A 24 -8.61 -16.57 3.05
N MET A 25 -8.08 -15.36 3.23
CA MET A 25 -8.87 -14.12 3.28
C MET A 25 -9.08 -13.46 1.92
N VAL A 26 -8.22 -13.74 0.94
CA VAL A 26 -8.29 -13.09 -0.37
C VAL A 26 -8.49 -14.10 -1.50
N ARG A 27 -9.03 -13.66 -2.62
CA ARG A 27 -9.19 -14.49 -3.82
C ARG A 27 -7.85 -14.92 -4.39
N PRO A 28 -7.74 -16.08 -5.09
CA PRO A 28 -6.47 -16.59 -5.60
C PRO A 28 -5.64 -15.58 -6.40
N ARG A 29 -6.27 -14.87 -7.36
CA ARG A 29 -5.57 -13.82 -8.13
C ARG A 29 -5.05 -12.67 -7.27
N ARG A 30 -5.75 -12.35 -6.17
CA ARG A 30 -5.30 -11.34 -5.22
C ARG A 30 -4.13 -11.86 -4.39
N TYR A 31 -4.15 -13.12 -4.02
CA TYR A 31 -3.03 -13.75 -3.33
C TYR A 31 -1.75 -13.74 -4.18
N ASP A 32 -1.85 -14.07 -5.48
CA ASP A 32 -0.71 -13.97 -6.40
C ASP A 32 -0.14 -12.53 -6.49
N HIS A 33 -1.03 -11.53 -6.48
CA HIS A 33 -0.63 -10.12 -6.42
C HIS A 33 0.09 -9.80 -5.11
N VAL A 34 -0.46 -10.21 -3.98
CA VAL A 34 0.14 -10.01 -2.64
C VAL A 34 1.55 -10.56 -2.57
N LEU A 35 1.79 -11.76 -3.07
CA LEU A 35 3.13 -12.35 -3.10
C LEU A 35 4.11 -11.53 -3.95
N ARG A 36 3.69 -11.04 -5.12
CA ARG A 36 4.52 -10.18 -5.96
C ARG A 36 4.82 -8.83 -5.32
N VAL A 37 3.85 -8.26 -4.58
CA VAL A 37 4.05 -7.02 -3.81
C VAL A 37 5.04 -7.25 -2.68
N ALA A 38 4.92 -8.35 -1.92
CA ALA A 38 5.84 -8.69 -0.84
C ALA A 38 7.28 -8.84 -1.36
N ASP A 39 7.46 -9.58 -2.44
CA ASP A 39 8.76 -9.77 -3.10
C ASP A 39 9.37 -8.43 -3.58
N LEU A 40 8.57 -7.61 -4.25
CA LEU A 40 9.05 -6.34 -4.77
C LEU A 40 9.35 -5.35 -3.63
N ALA A 41 8.52 -5.26 -2.59
CA ALA A 41 8.76 -4.41 -1.42
C ALA A 41 10.07 -4.80 -0.71
N CYS A 42 10.35 -6.10 -0.55
CA CYS A 42 11.60 -6.61 -0.01
C CYS A 42 12.81 -6.18 -0.87
N ARG A 43 12.72 -6.31 -2.20
CA ARG A 43 13.79 -5.90 -3.12
C ARG A 43 14.04 -4.39 -3.09
N ILE A 44 12.99 -3.59 -3.05
CA ILE A 44 13.09 -2.12 -2.91
C ILE A 44 13.74 -1.77 -1.57
N ALA A 45 13.31 -2.40 -0.48
CA ALA A 45 13.87 -2.18 0.86
C ALA A 45 15.37 -2.49 0.89
N ARG A 46 15.79 -3.62 0.31
CA ARG A 46 17.21 -3.99 0.17
C ARG A 46 18.01 -2.92 -0.58
N ALA A 47 17.51 -2.46 -1.71
CA ALA A 47 18.19 -1.45 -2.52
C ALA A 47 18.33 -0.11 -1.78
N ALA A 48 17.35 0.24 -0.94
CA ALA A 48 17.30 1.49 -0.18
C ALA A 48 17.93 1.38 1.23
N GLY A 49 18.46 0.19 1.65
CA GLY A 49 19.00 -0.01 2.99
C GLY A 49 17.94 0.02 4.11
N ILE A 50 16.70 -0.35 3.79
CA ILE A 50 15.55 -0.43 4.70
C ILE A 50 15.38 -1.88 5.18
N ASP A 51 14.66 -2.09 6.28
CA ASP A 51 14.36 -3.41 6.83
C ASP A 51 13.56 -4.28 5.85
N GLU A 52 14.25 -5.24 5.24
CA GLU A 52 13.69 -6.15 4.23
C GLU A 52 12.58 -7.04 4.80
N ALA A 53 12.75 -7.51 6.03
CA ALA A 53 11.81 -8.41 6.67
C ALA A 53 10.48 -7.70 6.96
N ARG A 54 10.53 -6.47 7.45
CA ARG A 54 9.35 -5.63 7.66
C ARG A 54 8.68 -5.25 6.34
N ALA A 55 9.47 -4.94 5.30
CA ALA A 55 8.93 -4.61 3.99
C ALA A 55 8.21 -5.81 3.36
N TYR A 56 8.79 -7.02 3.46
CA TYR A 56 8.15 -8.25 3.01
C TYR A 56 6.86 -8.52 3.78
N ALA A 57 6.91 -8.47 5.13
CA ALA A 57 5.74 -8.71 5.97
C ALA A 57 4.61 -7.71 5.67
N ALA A 58 4.92 -6.42 5.54
CA ALA A 58 3.93 -5.41 5.20
C ALA A 58 3.34 -5.63 3.80
N GLY A 59 4.16 -6.00 2.82
CA GLY A 59 3.70 -6.38 1.48
C GLY A 59 2.81 -7.61 1.48
N LEU A 60 3.11 -8.63 2.29
CA LEU A 60 2.28 -9.83 2.45
C LEU A 60 0.91 -9.50 3.08
N LEU A 61 0.88 -8.59 4.04
CA LEU A 61 -0.31 -8.32 4.85
C LEU A 61 -1.18 -7.18 4.30
N HIS A 62 -0.70 -6.36 3.34
CA HIS A 62 -1.34 -5.11 2.96
C HIS A 62 -2.81 -5.25 2.54
N ASP A 63 -3.12 -6.29 1.78
CA ASP A 63 -4.43 -6.51 1.15
C ASP A 63 -5.32 -7.53 1.90
N ILE A 64 -4.95 -7.95 3.13
CA ILE A 64 -5.68 -8.99 3.87
C ILE A 64 -7.17 -8.68 4.07
N ALA A 65 -7.56 -7.42 4.09
CA ALA A 65 -8.96 -6.98 4.20
C ALA A 65 -9.59 -6.59 2.85
N ARG A 66 -8.87 -6.74 1.72
CA ARG A 66 -9.27 -6.21 0.41
C ARG A 66 -10.56 -6.79 -0.15
N ASP A 67 -10.82 -8.05 0.13
CA ASP A 67 -11.98 -8.79 -0.37
C ASP A 67 -13.12 -8.88 0.66
N LEU A 68 -13.03 -8.13 1.78
CA LEU A 68 -14.12 -8.03 2.75
C LEU A 68 -15.31 -7.22 2.18
N PRO A 69 -16.55 -7.55 2.61
CA PRO A 69 -17.73 -6.75 2.27
C PRO A 69 -17.61 -5.31 2.78
N ASP A 70 -18.24 -4.36 2.09
CA ASP A 70 -18.25 -2.94 2.46
C ASP A 70 -18.70 -2.69 3.91
N THR A 71 -19.68 -3.45 4.40
CA THR A 71 -20.15 -3.38 5.78
C THR A 71 -19.07 -3.72 6.80
N GLU A 72 -18.23 -4.72 6.49
CA GLU A 72 -17.10 -5.09 7.34
C GLU A 72 -15.96 -4.07 7.27
N LEU A 73 -15.67 -3.54 6.10
CA LEU A 73 -14.69 -2.47 5.94
C LEU A 73 -15.08 -1.24 6.78
N LEU A 74 -16.33 -0.81 6.72
CA LEU A 74 -16.86 0.30 7.52
C LEU A 74 -16.87 0.01 9.03
N ARG A 75 -17.08 -1.25 9.43
CA ARG A 75 -17.04 -1.67 10.84
C ARG A 75 -15.61 -1.69 11.39
N LEU A 76 -14.64 -2.11 10.58
CA LEU A 76 -13.23 -2.20 10.97
C LEU A 76 -12.52 -0.84 10.91
N ALA A 77 -12.92 0.01 9.97
CA ALA A 77 -12.33 1.33 9.74
C ALA A 77 -13.44 2.39 9.63
N PRO A 78 -13.78 3.08 10.73
CA PRO A 78 -14.78 4.13 10.70
C PRO A 78 -14.46 5.21 9.67
N PRO A 79 -15.45 5.69 8.90
CA PRO A 79 -15.25 6.71 7.86
C PRO A 79 -14.67 8.01 8.43
N GLU A 80 -13.70 8.59 7.75
CA GLU A 80 -13.10 9.90 8.08
C GLU A 80 -13.62 11.01 7.15
N CYS A 81 -14.17 10.65 6.00
CA CYS A 81 -14.68 11.59 5.02
C CYS A 81 -15.80 10.98 4.15
N ALA A 82 -16.46 11.82 3.36
CA ALA A 82 -17.54 11.37 2.48
C ALA A 82 -17.09 10.37 1.40
N ILE A 83 -15.79 10.34 1.05
CA ILE A 83 -15.27 9.38 0.07
C ILE A 83 -15.28 7.96 0.66
N ASP A 84 -14.99 7.82 1.94
CA ASP A 84 -15.01 6.51 2.62
C ASP A 84 -16.41 5.88 2.63
N LEU A 85 -17.45 6.72 2.77
CA LEU A 85 -18.83 6.27 2.70
C LEU A 85 -19.27 5.91 1.27
N ALA A 86 -18.82 6.70 0.29
CA ALA A 86 -19.16 6.47 -1.12
C ALA A 86 -18.37 5.31 -1.74
N HIS A 87 -17.18 5.04 -1.24
CA HIS A 87 -16.24 4.05 -1.73
C HIS A 87 -15.55 3.30 -0.57
N PRO A 88 -16.27 2.43 0.18
CA PRO A 88 -15.75 1.75 1.36
C PRO A 88 -14.46 0.95 1.11
N LEU A 89 -14.26 0.53 -0.15
CA LEU A 89 -13.04 -0.13 -0.55
C LEU A 89 -11.77 0.70 -0.31
N ALA A 90 -11.86 2.04 -0.25
CA ALA A 90 -10.72 2.89 0.13
C ALA A 90 -10.24 2.65 1.57
N LEU A 91 -11.05 2.00 2.39
CA LEU A 91 -10.77 1.71 3.80
C LEU A 91 -9.95 0.43 4.02
N HIS A 92 -9.73 -0.42 2.99
CA HIS A 92 -9.19 -1.75 3.22
C HIS A 92 -7.81 -1.75 3.92
N GLY A 93 -6.94 -0.75 3.70
CA GLY A 93 -5.67 -0.63 4.42
C GLY A 93 -5.87 -0.36 5.92
N ARG A 94 -6.78 0.55 6.28
CA ARG A 94 -7.16 0.84 7.66
C ARG A 94 -7.87 -0.35 8.32
N ALA A 95 -8.74 -1.00 7.58
CA ALA A 95 -9.43 -2.21 8.03
C ALA A 95 -8.45 -3.38 8.24
N ALA A 96 -7.46 -3.52 7.33
CA ALA A 96 -6.40 -4.51 7.46
C ALA A 96 -5.60 -4.30 8.75
N ARG A 97 -5.15 -3.07 9.04
CA ARG A 97 -4.48 -2.74 10.30
C ARG A 97 -5.31 -3.17 11.51
N THR A 98 -6.57 -2.75 11.59
CA THR A 98 -7.46 -3.10 12.72
C THR A 98 -7.64 -4.61 12.86
N LEU A 99 -7.76 -5.32 11.75
CA LEU A 99 -7.91 -6.78 11.73
C LEU A 99 -6.65 -7.47 12.26
N LEU A 100 -5.47 -7.05 11.80
CA LEU A 100 -4.17 -7.57 12.22
C LEU A 100 -3.94 -7.34 13.72
N GLU A 101 -4.21 -6.13 14.23
CA GLU A 101 -4.11 -5.81 15.66
C GLU A 101 -5.02 -6.71 16.51
N ARG A 102 -6.26 -6.94 16.07
CA ARG A 102 -7.20 -7.85 16.74
C ARG A 102 -6.73 -9.31 16.76
N TRP A 103 -5.96 -9.70 15.77
CA TRP A 103 -5.39 -11.05 15.66
C TRP A 103 -4.02 -11.18 16.33
N GLY A 104 -3.55 -10.11 16.99
CA GLY A 104 -2.31 -10.11 17.77
C GLY A 104 -1.05 -9.73 17.01
N TYR A 105 -1.15 -9.21 15.79
CA TYR A 105 0.02 -8.65 15.10
C TYR A 105 0.41 -7.32 15.75
N ALA A 106 1.68 -7.16 16.14
CA ALA A 106 2.07 -6.07 17.04
C ALA A 106 3.23 -5.18 16.51
N ASP A 107 3.81 -5.44 15.32
CA ASP A 107 4.86 -4.57 14.79
C ASP A 107 4.26 -3.25 14.25
N PRO A 108 4.50 -2.11 14.91
CA PRO A 108 3.87 -0.83 14.54
C PRO A 108 4.33 -0.31 13.19
N VAL A 109 5.58 -0.63 12.76
CA VAL A 109 6.13 -0.21 11.47
C VAL A 109 5.39 -0.92 10.33
N VAL A 110 5.15 -2.22 10.47
CA VAL A 110 4.40 -3.02 9.49
C VAL A 110 2.93 -2.60 9.47
N LEU A 111 2.30 -2.44 10.64
CA LEU A 111 0.90 -2.02 10.75
C LEU A 111 0.65 -0.65 10.11
N GLU A 112 1.58 0.30 10.28
CA GLU A 112 1.48 1.60 9.64
C GLU A 112 1.63 1.49 8.11
N ALA A 113 2.58 0.69 7.62
CA ALA A 113 2.77 0.48 6.20
C ALA A 113 1.54 -0.17 5.54
N VAL A 114 0.92 -1.14 6.23
CA VAL A 114 -0.34 -1.76 5.81
C VAL A 114 -1.47 -0.72 5.75
N GLU A 115 -1.60 0.15 6.76
CA GLU A 115 -2.62 1.21 6.75
C GLU A 115 -2.42 2.20 5.60
N ASP A 116 -1.18 2.60 5.36
CA ASP A 116 -0.81 3.67 4.44
C ASP A 116 -0.93 3.29 2.96
N HIS A 117 -0.81 2.00 2.61
CA HIS A 117 -0.69 1.58 1.21
C HIS A 117 -1.87 2.04 0.33
N THR A 118 -3.07 2.18 0.89
CA THR A 118 -4.27 2.58 0.14
C THR A 118 -4.26 4.06 -0.21
N THR A 119 -3.89 4.92 0.72
CA THR A 119 -4.05 6.37 0.60
C THR A 119 -2.74 7.14 0.47
N GLY A 120 -1.62 6.48 0.68
CA GLY A 120 -0.27 7.02 0.61
C GLY A 120 0.38 7.19 1.99
N PRO A 121 1.71 7.09 2.05
CA PRO A 121 2.48 7.25 3.27
C PRO A 121 2.27 8.60 3.94
N ARG A 122 2.21 8.58 5.28
CA ARG A 122 2.14 9.80 6.10
C ARG A 122 3.49 10.47 6.32
N GLY A 123 4.56 9.79 5.94
CA GLY A 123 5.94 10.19 6.21
C GLY A 123 6.52 9.56 7.48
N GLY A 124 7.86 9.49 7.56
CA GLY A 124 8.58 8.94 8.72
C GLY A 124 8.72 7.42 8.75
N ASN A 125 7.94 6.66 7.97
CA ASN A 125 8.06 5.22 7.86
C ASN A 125 8.51 4.80 6.44
N PRO A 126 9.77 4.47 6.22
CA PRO A 126 10.26 4.11 4.90
C PRO A 126 9.68 2.78 4.37
N VAL A 127 9.23 1.89 5.25
CA VAL A 127 8.54 0.66 4.85
C VAL A 127 7.21 0.96 4.17
N SER A 128 6.48 2.01 4.61
CA SER A 128 5.27 2.47 3.92
C SER A 128 5.55 2.86 2.47
N ALA A 129 6.68 3.51 2.20
CA ALA A 129 7.08 3.88 0.83
C ALA A 129 7.37 2.63 -0.02
N CYS A 130 8.11 1.64 0.53
CA CYS A 130 8.40 0.38 -0.17
C CYS A 130 7.11 -0.34 -0.59
N VAL A 131 6.16 -0.49 0.33
CA VAL A 131 4.89 -1.19 0.05
C VAL A 131 4.03 -0.41 -0.92
N TYR A 132 3.89 0.91 -0.75
CA TYR A 132 3.10 1.76 -1.64
C TYR A 132 3.60 1.69 -3.08
N VAL A 133 4.91 1.82 -3.29
CA VAL A 133 5.52 1.75 -4.62
C VAL A 133 5.43 0.34 -5.20
N ALA A 134 5.65 -0.69 -4.39
CA ALA A 134 5.54 -2.08 -4.82
C ALA A 134 4.10 -2.42 -5.25
N ASP A 135 3.09 -2.00 -4.49
CA ASP A 135 1.68 -2.26 -4.82
C ASP A 135 1.29 -1.67 -6.18
N VAL A 136 1.69 -0.44 -6.48
CA VAL A 136 1.32 0.22 -7.75
C VAL A 136 2.13 -0.25 -8.94
N SER A 137 3.29 -0.92 -8.75
CA SER A 137 4.25 -1.23 -9.81
C SER A 137 4.68 -2.69 -9.92
N GLU A 138 4.10 -3.61 -9.13
CA GLU A 138 4.44 -5.04 -9.22
C GLU A 138 4.22 -5.56 -10.66
N PRO A 139 5.05 -6.53 -11.13
CA PRO A 139 5.08 -6.91 -12.55
C PRO A 139 3.75 -7.39 -13.12
N GLY A 140 2.90 -8.03 -12.31
CA GLY A 140 1.60 -8.56 -12.73
C GLY A 140 0.55 -7.49 -13.04
N ARG A 141 0.81 -6.20 -12.69
CA ARG A 141 -0.08 -5.09 -13.08
C ARG A 141 0.07 -4.69 -14.54
N GLY A 142 1.20 -5.00 -15.19
CA GLY A 142 1.48 -4.64 -16.57
C GLY A 142 1.61 -3.13 -16.83
N VAL A 143 1.74 -2.32 -15.76
CA VAL A 143 1.91 -0.86 -15.82
C VAL A 143 2.97 -0.42 -14.82
N ASN A 144 3.45 0.85 -14.93
CA ASN A 144 4.38 1.47 -13.98
C ASN A 144 5.74 0.75 -13.88
N GLU A 145 6.23 0.19 -14.99
CA GLU A 145 7.55 -0.44 -15.03
C GLU A 145 8.66 0.55 -14.73
N ASP A 146 8.54 1.75 -15.23
CA ASP A 146 9.44 2.88 -15.00
C ASP A 146 9.49 3.29 -13.52
N ILE A 147 8.35 3.24 -12.80
CA ILE A 147 8.31 3.47 -11.34
C ILE A 147 9.02 2.32 -10.61
N ARG A 148 8.81 1.07 -11.04
CA ARG A 148 9.46 -0.11 -10.45
C ARG A 148 10.98 -0.06 -10.61
N GLU A 149 11.47 0.29 -11.80
CA GLU A 149 12.90 0.43 -12.06
C GLU A 149 13.51 1.57 -11.24
N LEU A 150 12.84 2.72 -11.22
CA LEU A 150 13.28 3.87 -10.43
C LEU A 150 13.37 3.54 -8.94
N ALA A 151 12.43 2.77 -8.41
CA ALA A 151 12.41 2.41 -6.99
C ALA A 151 13.62 1.57 -6.52
N LEU A 152 14.29 0.89 -7.43
CA LEU A 152 15.51 0.14 -7.13
C LEU A 152 16.77 1.02 -7.11
N CYS A 153 16.66 2.30 -7.51
CA CYS A 153 17.75 3.26 -7.53
C CYS A 153 17.48 4.47 -6.61
N ASP A 154 16.23 4.93 -6.60
CA ASP A 154 15.77 6.11 -5.86
C ASP A 154 14.32 5.93 -5.45
N LEU A 155 14.11 5.42 -4.23
CA LEU A 155 12.78 5.16 -3.69
C LEU A 155 11.96 6.45 -3.49
N GLU A 156 12.60 7.56 -3.11
CA GLU A 156 11.90 8.83 -2.88
C GLU A 156 11.34 9.41 -4.19
N ALA A 157 12.13 9.40 -5.25
CA ALA A 157 11.69 9.81 -6.58
C ALA A 157 10.58 8.87 -7.11
N ALA A 158 10.70 7.56 -6.91
CA ALA A 158 9.68 6.59 -7.30
C ALA A 158 8.37 6.79 -6.54
N LEU A 159 8.42 7.04 -5.23
CA LEU A 159 7.25 7.35 -4.41
C LEU A 159 6.57 8.62 -4.89
N SER A 160 7.33 9.68 -5.12
CA SER A 160 6.82 10.95 -5.64
C SER A 160 6.09 10.75 -6.97
N ARG A 161 6.70 10.01 -7.90
CA ARG A 161 6.11 9.69 -9.20
C ARG A 161 4.84 8.85 -9.07
N ALA A 162 4.82 7.86 -8.19
CA ALA A 162 3.65 7.01 -7.93
C ALA A 162 2.45 7.83 -7.39
N ILE A 163 2.70 8.74 -6.43
CA ILE A 163 1.66 9.59 -5.85
C ILE A 163 1.13 10.57 -6.90
N VAL A 164 2.01 11.25 -7.64
CA VAL A 164 1.62 12.18 -8.73
C VAL A 164 0.78 11.44 -9.78
N SER A 165 1.23 10.29 -10.25
CA SER A 165 0.51 9.47 -11.24
C SER A 165 -0.90 9.11 -10.76
N LYS A 166 -1.05 8.68 -9.50
CA LYS A 166 -2.35 8.35 -8.91
C LYS A 166 -3.27 9.56 -8.85
N VAL A 167 -2.79 10.70 -8.36
CA VAL A 167 -3.60 11.93 -8.23
C VAL A 167 -4.04 12.41 -9.61
N THR A 168 -3.12 12.50 -10.58
CA THR A 168 -3.40 12.89 -11.97
C THR A 168 -4.42 11.97 -12.62
N TYR A 169 -4.27 10.64 -12.45
CA TYR A 169 -5.22 9.66 -12.98
C TYR A 169 -6.64 9.86 -12.43
N LEU A 170 -6.77 10.04 -11.09
CA LEU A 170 -8.08 10.24 -10.46
C LEU A 170 -8.72 11.56 -10.90
N GLN A 171 -7.97 12.65 -10.91
CA GLN A 171 -8.44 13.96 -11.34
C GLN A 171 -8.86 13.96 -12.82
N GLY A 172 -8.05 13.35 -13.69
CA GLY A 172 -8.37 13.22 -15.12
C GLY A 172 -9.67 12.44 -15.41
N ARG A 173 -10.14 11.65 -14.43
CA ARG A 173 -11.43 10.93 -14.48
C ARG A 173 -12.56 11.61 -13.74
N GLY A 174 -12.34 12.78 -13.18
CA GLY A 174 -13.32 13.49 -12.36
C GLY A 174 -13.60 12.80 -11.01
N ILE A 175 -12.72 11.89 -10.58
CA ILE A 175 -12.85 11.18 -9.31
C ILE A 175 -12.22 12.03 -8.21
N ARG A 176 -12.97 12.26 -7.13
CA ARG A 176 -12.45 12.99 -5.98
C ARG A 176 -11.32 12.21 -5.31
N VAL A 177 -10.19 12.90 -5.07
CA VAL A 177 -9.03 12.31 -4.41
C VAL A 177 -9.23 12.33 -2.90
N HIS A 178 -8.92 11.21 -2.25
CA HIS A 178 -9.04 11.09 -0.80
C HIS A 178 -8.15 12.11 -0.06
N PRO A 179 -8.62 12.76 1.04
CA PRO A 179 -7.85 13.79 1.76
C PRO A 179 -6.47 13.30 2.25
N ARG A 180 -6.34 12.03 2.66
CA ARG A 180 -5.04 11.46 3.03
C ARG A 180 -4.08 11.43 1.83
N THR A 181 -4.56 11.03 0.64
CA THR A 181 -3.76 11.04 -0.60
C THR A 181 -3.32 12.44 -0.99
N LEU A 182 -4.22 13.44 -0.84
CA LEU A 182 -3.86 14.84 -1.07
C LEU A 182 -2.79 15.33 -0.09
N ARG A 183 -2.85 14.94 1.18
CA ARG A 183 -1.78 15.27 2.14
C ARG A 183 -0.42 14.71 1.71
N SER A 184 -0.37 13.44 1.30
CA SER A 184 0.87 12.84 0.78
C SER A 184 1.37 13.57 -0.47
N TYR A 185 0.44 13.95 -1.37
CA TYR A 185 0.76 14.71 -2.59
C TYR A 185 1.33 16.10 -2.29
N HIS A 186 0.71 16.86 -1.39
CA HIS A 186 1.18 18.21 -1.01
C HIS A 186 2.47 18.20 -0.18
N ALA A 187 2.83 17.07 0.41
CA ALA A 187 4.08 16.90 1.13
C ALA A 187 5.28 16.61 0.22
N LEU A 188 5.05 16.38 -1.09
CA LEU A 188 6.13 16.11 -2.03
C LEU A 188 6.99 17.36 -2.28
N PRO A 189 8.33 17.23 -2.33
CA PRO A 189 9.25 18.38 -2.44
C PRO A 189 9.02 19.25 -3.69
N CYS A 190 8.50 18.69 -4.77
CA CYS A 190 8.34 19.36 -6.07
C CYS A 190 6.95 19.99 -6.32
N VAL A 191 5.99 19.80 -5.42
CA VAL A 191 4.60 20.29 -5.62
C VAL A 191 4.36 21.66 -4.98
N GLY A 192 5.32 22.16 -4.19
CA GLY A 192 5.12 23.31 -3.29
C GLY A 192 5.33 24.70 -3.89
N GLN A 193 5.72 24.89 -5.15
CA GLN A 193 6.14 26.24 -5.60
C GLN A 193 5.34 26.87 -6.76
N ASP A 194 4.62 26.16 -7.60
CA ASP A 194 3.89 26.77 -8.73
C ASP A 194 2.59 26.09 -9.16
N GLY A 195 2.16 25.01 -8.53
CA GLY A 195 0.93 24.31 -8.92
C GLY A 195 0.99 23.66 -10.32
N SER A 196 2.11 23.67 -10.98
CA SER A 196 2.30 23.01 -12.27
C SER A 196 2.66 21.54 -12.04
N VAL A 197 1.81 20.65 -12.55
CA VAL A 197 2.06 19.20 -12.59
C VAL A 197 3.03 18.95 -13.74
N PRO A 198 4.19 18.29 -13.52
CA PRO A 198 5.02 17.85 -14.62
C PRO A 198 4.20 16.97 -15.57
N ASP A 199 4.39 17.14 -16.89
CA ASP A 199 3.69 16.39 -17.93
C ASP A 199 3.73 14.88 -17.61
N ALA A 200 2.58 14.32 -17.25
CA ALA A 200 2.48 12.91 -16.94
C ALA A 200 2.60 12.09 -18.22
N PRO A 201 3.43 11.02 -18.25
CA PRO A 201 3.47 10.13 -19.39
C PRO A 201 2.08 9.55 -19.63
N ARG A 202 1.64 9.53 -20.88
CA ARG A 202 0.33 8.99 -21.29
C ARG A 202 0.23 7.53 -20.88
N LEU A 203 -0.66 7.24 -19.92
CA LEU A 203 -1.02 5.86 -19.60
C LEU A 203 -1.68 5.20 -20.81
N PRO A 204 -1.37 3.93 -21.12
CA PRO A 204 -2.04 3.19 -22.18
C PRO A 204 -3.55 3.13 -21.87
N GLN A 205 -4.37 3.39 -22.89
CA GLN A 205 -5.82 3.26 -22.79
C GLN A 205 -6.16 1.79 -22.53
N PRO A 206 -7.08 1.48 -21.61
CA PRO A 206 -7.56 0.10 -21.46
C PRO A 206 -8.25 -0.30 -22.77
N ASP A 207 -7.88 -1.45 -23.31
CA ASP A 207 -8.51 -2.06 -24.46
C ASP A 207 -10.03 -2.12 -24.24
N ARG A 208 -10.77 -1.51 -25.16
CA ARG A 208 -12.23 -1.65 -25.21
C ARG A 208 -12.51 -3.07 -25.67
N HIS A 209 -12.84 -3.96 -24.74
CA HIS A 209 -13.50 -5.19 -25.11
C HIS A 209 -14.87 -4.83 -25.73
N PRO A 210 -15.20 -5.31 -26.94
CA PRO A 210 -16.56 -5.23 -27.45
C PRO A 210 -17.45 -6.06 -26.52
N ALA A 211 -18.58 -5.49 -26.17
CA ALA A 211 -19.64 -6.20 -25.46
C ALA A 211 -20.18 -7.36 -26.31
N PRO A 212 -20.67 -8.45 -25.68
CA PRO A 212 -21.23 -9.60 -26.36
C PRO A 212 -22.51 -9.29 -27.12
#